data_8224fe13b04862f0bfd4217bfadce998
#
_entry.id   8224fe13b04862f0bfd4217bfadce998
#
_cell.length_a   1.000
_cell.length_b   1.000
_cell.length_c   1.000
_cell.angle_alpha   90.00
_cell.angle_beta   90.00
_cell.angle_gamma   90.00
#
_symmetry.space_group_name_H-M   'P 1'
#
loop_
_entity.id
_entity.type
_entity.pdbx_description
1 polymer ?
#
loop_
_entity_poly.entity_id
_entity_poly.type
_entity_poly.pdbx_seq_one_letter_code
_entity_poly.pdbx_strand_id
1 'polypeptide(L)'
;MNKKYISLCGALIFSGSLLFGINTDTKTFFAGPKCEDIKLPADKLYPMGRKFPFGFYSTGGKNGVTRIENGVKKKTVIMPLEERMADAKKIIEGGATMIGPQYELCFEILETAKKFNVQCAYTISGIVNGKRIDKIFFRGKDKLDVEAMRKETAPVIRELAKNPEIAYWNVTPEERRHWKKREMLYLEEMYKLIKENDPQKRPVFMYEPGHRGAGSLAQLLPFQDISAKGCYTNYAGQKNSRVWVRYSMEQETEAIKICKKGIPFLLPEMFQQPEEKELPMVEKWVKHDVYCGVANGAKGILVFSARRRPNFTAWEQYINAYLETAKILGGELGQALLFGKDTTDLEVSVVEGVEKIEFKRRNITRTYPSISVKQVVWNNARYILIVNSANTPVKAMVDNLVYGSTIKVKDLLDAKADKFTAPEGNFEVELAPLQAVCFKVYCEK
;
A
#
# COMPACT_ATOMS: atom_id res chain seq x y z
N MET A 1 -14.91 -12.77 21.79
CA MET A 1 -16.24 -12.98 21.17
C MET A 1 -16.07 -14.00 20.06
N ASN A 2 -16.65 -15.20 20.23
CA ASN A 2 -16.55 -16.24 19.21
C ASN A 2 -17.39 -15.83 18.00
N LYS A 3 -16.74 -15.65 16.85
CA LYS A 3 -17.43 -15.47 15.57
C LYS A 3 -18.11 -16.80 15.22
N LYS A 4 -19.44 -16.82 15.21
CA LYS A 4 -20.21 -17.97 14.72
C LYS A 4 -20.37 -17.81 13.22
N TYR A 5 -19.68 -18.62 12.46
CA TYR A 5 -20.00 -18.85 11.05
C TYR A 5 -21.20 -19.80 11.04
N ILE A 6 -22.36 -19.30 10.63
CA ILE A 6 -23.58 -20.09 10.59
C ILE A 6 -23.72 -20.69 9.20
N SER A 7 -23.61 -22.01 9.12
CA SER A 7 -24.08 -22.76 7.96
C SER A 7 -25.59 -22.88 8.07
N LEU A 8 -26.33 -22.19 7.22
CA LEU A 8 -27.78 -22.29 7.17
C LEU A 8 -28.19 -23.42 6.24
N CYS A 9 -28.62 -24.56 6.82
CA CYS A 9 -29.50 -25.50 6.15
C CYS A 9 -30.94 -24.95 6.22
N GLY A 10 -31.35 -24.20 5.21
CA GLY A 10 -32.69 -23.68 5.06
C GLY A 10 -33.30 -24.13 3.74
N ALA A 11 -34.24 -25.04 3.75
CA ALA A 11 -35.01 -25.45 2.58
C ALA A 11 -35.86 -24.26 2.09
N LEU A 12 -35.50 -23.65 0.99
CA LEU A 12 -36.31 -22.66 0.28
C LEU A 12 -36.99 -23.32 -0.92
N ILE A 13 -38.32 -23.27 -0.87
CA ILE A 13 -39.20 -23.70 -1.97
C ILE A 13 -39.00 -22.78 -3.17
N PHE A 14 -38.43 -23.31 -4.25
CA PHE A 14 -38.18 -22.59 -5.52
C PHE A 14 -39.44 -22.51 -6.39
N SER A 15 -39.83 -21.31 -6.77
CA SER A 15 -40.60 -21.04 -7.96
C SER A 15 -39.82 -20.08 -8.85
N GLY A 16 -39.28 -20.57 -9.94
CA GLY A 16 -38.59 -19.75 -10.98
C GLY A 16 -37.19 -20.24 -11.28
N SER A 17 -37.05 -21.23 -12.15
CA SER A 17 -35.79 -21.86 -12.55
C SER A 17 -34.98 -20.97 -13.46
N LEU A 18 -33.93 -20.36 -12.95
CA LEU A 18 -32.71 -20.11 -13.71
C LEU A 18 -31.69 -21.15 -13.23
N LEU A 19 -31.51 -22.21 -14.01
CA LEU A 19 -30.44 -23.19 -13.86
C LEU A 19 -29.08 -22.47 -14.09
N PHE A 20 -28.55 -21.83 -13.07
CA PHE A 20 -27.11 -21.57 -13.04
C PHE A 20 -26.44 -22.94 -12.93
N GLY A 21 -25.65 -23.30 -13.92
CA GLY A 21 -24.94 -24.58 -13.92
C GLY A 21 -24.05 -24.66 -12.68
N ILE A 22 -24.27 -25.70 -11.86
CA ILE A 22 -23.45 -25.99 -10.69
C ILE A 22 -22.00 -26.11 -11.15
N ASN A 23 -21.12 -25.22 -10.68
CA ASN A 23 -19.70 -25.28 -11.02
C ASN A 23 -19.05 -26.41 -10.21
N THR A 24 -18.72 -27.51 -10.87
CA THR A 24 -18.02 -28.65 -10.27
C THR A 24 -16.58 -28.79 -10.74
N ASP A 25 -16.14 -27.92 -11.65
CA ASP A 25 -14.79 -27.96 -12.23
C ASP A 25 -13.75 -27.28 -11.33
N THR A 26 -13.24 -28.04 -10.37
CA THR A 26 -12.18 -27.58 -9.45
C THR A 26 -10.89 -27.22 -10.18
N LYS A 27 -10.58 -27.82 -11.35
CA LYS A 27 -9.34 -27.53 -12.08
C LYS A 27 -9.37 -26.11 -12.63
N THR A 28 -10.43 -25.75 -13.33
CA THR A 28 -10.59 -24.39 -13.88
C THR A 28 -10.77 -23.36 -12.76
N PHE A 29 -11.50 -23.71 -11.70
CA PHE A 29 -11.76 -22.82 -10.58
C PHE A 29 -10.48 -22.36 -9.86
N PHE A 30 -9.47 -23.24 -9.73
CA PHE A 30 -8.18 -22.93 -9.11
C PHE A 30 -7.05 -22.69 -10.13
N ALA A 31 -7.37 -22.57 -11.41
CA ALA A 31 -6.37 -22.36 -12.46
C ALA A 31 -5.78 -20.95 -12.39
N GLY A 32 -4.51 -20.87 -12.07
CA GLY A 32 -3.77 -19.61 -11.98
C GLY A 32 -2.26 -19.84 -11.91
N PRO A 33 -1.49 -18.75 -11.85
CA PRO A 33 -0.05 -18.82 -11.70
C PRO A 33 0.34 -19.57 -10.41
N LYS A 34 1.45 -20.30 -10.46
CA LYS A 34 2.02 -20.98 -9.32
C LYS A 34 3.35 -20.34 -8.91
N CYS A 35 3.73 -20.55 -7.66
CA CYS A 35 4.98 -20.02 -7.14
C CYS A 35 6.20 -20.45 -7.96
N GLU A 36 6.21 -21.67 -8.48
CA GLU A 36 7.25 -22.26 -9.33
C GLU A 36 7.33 -21.62 -10.72
N ASP A 37 6.24 -21.06 -11.24
CA ASP A 37 6.19 -20.42 -12.55
C ASP A 37 6.84 -19.05 -12.57
N ILE A 38 6.98 -18.41 -11.39
CA ILE A 38 7.54 -17.06 -11.28
C ILE A 38 9.06 -17.09 -11.37
N LYS A 39 9.59 -16.70 -12.52
CA LYS A 39 11.04 -16.52 -12.74
C LYS A 39 11.46 -15.16 -12.21
N LEU A 40 12.19 -15.14 -11.10
CA LEU A 40 12.70 -13.91 -10.51
C LEU A 40 14.17 -13.67 -10.88
N PRO A 41 14.54 -12.42 -11.13
CA PRO A 41 13.71 -11.20 -11.14
C PRO A 41 12.92 -11.08 -12.45
N ALA A 42 11.67 -11.51 -12.42
CA ALA A 42 10.83 -11.56 -13.62
C ALA A 42 10.43 -10.14 -14.07
N ASP A 43 10.33 -9.21 -13.15
CA ASP A 43 9.91 -7.83 -13.42
C ASP A 43 10.82 -6.85 -12.68
N LYS A 44 11.32 -5.86 -13.41
CA LYS A 44 12.09 -4.75 -12.86
C LYS A 44 11.28 -3.88 -11.90
N LEU A 45 9.96 -3.97 -11.93
CA LEU A 45 9.08 -3.28 -10.99
C LEU A 45 9.04 -3.94 -9.60
N TYR A 46 9.47 -5.21 -9.50
CA TYR A 46 9.50 -5.95 -8.23
C TYR A 46 10.94 -6.35 -7.84
N PRO A 47 11.84 -5.38 -7.59
CA PRO A 47 13.25 -5.66 -7.31
C PRO A 47 13.45 -6.46 -6.02
N MET A 48 12.43 -6.51 -5.17
CA MET A 48 12.42 -7.28 -3.92
C MET A 48 12.02 -8.76 -4.11
N GLY A 49 11.86 -9.19 -5.35
CA GLY A 49 11.47 -10.55 -5.67
C GLY A 49 10.04 -10.87 -5.23
N ARG A 50 9.88 -11.94 -4.43
CA ARG A 50 8.54 -12.37 -3.97
C ARG A 50 8.01 -11.62 -2.75
N LYS A 51 8.79 -10.73 -2.17
CA LYS A 51 8.37 -9.95 -0.99
C LYS A 51 7.41 -8.84 -1.40
N PHE A 52 6.26 -8.76 -0.75
CA PHE A 52 5.36 -7.63 -0.90
C PHE A 52 6.03 -6.37 -0.35
N PRO A 53 6.17 -5.27 -1.12
CA PRO A 53 6.82 -4.06 -0.65
C PRO A 53 6.03 -3.42 0.50
N PHE A 54 6.59 -3.44 1.70
CA PHE A 54 6.00 -2.79 2.87
C PHE A 54 7.09 -2.05 3.65
N GLY A 55 7.06 -0.73 3.58
CA GLY A 55 8.08 0.12 4.18
C GLY A 55 7.52 1.32 4.94
N PHE A 56 8.41 1.97 5.66
CA PHE A 56 8.08 3.16 6.45
C PHE A 56 9.06 4.28 6.15
N TYR A 57 8.52 5.45 5.81
CA TYR A 57 9.32 6.67 5.73
C TYR A 57 10.07 6.90 7.04
N SER A 58 11.29 7.37 6.91
CA SER A 58 12.14 7.80 8.03
C SER A 58 12.62 6.68 8.97
N THR A 59 12.59 5.41 8.56
CA THR A 59 13.15 4.31 9.35
C THR A 59 14.67 4.38 9.37
N GLY A 60 15.28 4.42 10.56
CA GLY A 60 16.73 4.38 10.77
C GLY A 60 17.53 5.60 10.32
N GLY A 61 16.89 6.57 9.66
CA GLY A 61 17.53 7.79 9.18
C GLY A 61 17.66 8.89 10.23
N LYS A 62 18.42 9.95 9.90
CA LYS A 62 18.51 11.17 10.72
C LYS A 62 17.16 11.84 10.81
N ASN A 63 16.42 11.55 11.84
CA ASN A 63 15.16 12.19 12.14
C ASN A 63 15.39 13.36 13.10
N GLY A 64 15.34 14.58 12.59
CA GLY A 64 15.28 15.75 13.46
C GLY A 64 13.93 15.81 14.15
N VAL A 65 13.90 15.80 15.47
CA VAL A 65 12.70 16.04 16.27
C VAL A 65 12.68 17.51 16.67
N THR A 66 11.70 18.27 16.18
CA THR A 66 11.49 19.63 16.65
C THR A 66 10.79 19.57 17.98
N ARG A 67 11.49 19.88 19.06
CA ARG A 67 10.90 20.04 20.39
C ARG A 67 10.19 21.38 20.47
N ILE A 68 8.95 21.36 20.92
CA ILE A 68 8.20 22.56 21.29
C ILE A 68 8.20 22.57 22.81
N GLU A 69 8.86 23.55 23.43
CA GLU A 69 8.81 23.77 24.87
C GLU A 69 8.18 25.15 25.10
N ASN A 70 7.16 25.19 25.95
CA ASN A 70 6.40 26.41 26.27
C ASN A 70 5.87 27.16 25.03
N GLY A 71 5.39 26.43 24.01
CA GLY A 71 4.84 27.04 22.79
C GLY A 71 5.91 27.56 21.80
N VAL A 72 7.17 27.52 22.13
CA VAL A 72 8.28 27.98 21.28
C VAL A 72 8.96 26.79 20.58
N LYS A 73 9.11 26.89 19.26
CA LYS A 73 9.91 25.92 18.49
C LYS A 73 11.36 25.99 18.93
N LYS A 74 11.81 25.02 19.70
CA LYS A 74 13.22 24.82 20.02
C LYS A 74 13.91 24.01 18.93
N LYS A 75 15.26 24.08 18.96
CA LYS A 75 16.16 23.44 18.01
C LYS A 75 15.74 22.01 17.67
N THR A 76 15.77 21.65 16.41
CA THR A 76 15.62 20.27 15.95
C THR A 76 16.71 19.42 16.57
N VAL A 77 16.33 18.50 17.45
CA VAL A 77 17.24 17.53 18.06
C VAL A 77 17.22 16.28 17.19
N ILE A 78 18.38 15.81 16.77
CA ILE A 78 18.50 14.53 16.06
C ILE A 78 18.35 13.42 17.11
N MET A 79 17.49 12.43 16.87
CA MET A 79 17.40 11.25 17.73
C MET A 79 18.76 10.57 17.84
N PRO A 80 19.16 10.09 19.04
CA PRO A 80 20.36 9.28 19.20
C PRO A 80 20.38 8.10 18.24
N LEU A 81 21.56 7.72 17.79
CA LEU A 81 21.74 6.61 16.85
C LEU A 81 21.16 5.30 17.39
N GLU A 82 21.36 5.05 18.68
CA GLU A 82 20.87 3.86 19.36
C GLU A 82 19.34 3.74 19.29
N GLU A 83 18.62 4.82 19.61
CA GLU A 83 17.16 4.85 19.52
C GLU A 83 16.67 4.64 18.09
N ARG A 84 17.33 5.27 17.10
CA ARG A 84 17.01 5.09 15.69
C ARG A 84 17.20 3.65 15.21
N MET A 85 18.25 3.00 15.69
CA MET A 85 18.54 1.61 15.38
C MET A 85 17.57 0.65 16.10
N ALA A 86 17.13 0.97 17.31
CA ALA A 86 16.11 0.21 18.02
C ALA A 86 14.76 0.27 17.30
N ASP A 87 14.33 1.46 16.85
CA ASP A 87 13.12 1.62 16.06
C ASP A 87 13.22 0.87 14.71
N ALA A 88 14.37 0.96 14.03
CA ALA A 88 14.59 0.24 12.78
C ALA A 88 14.52 -1.28 13.00
N LYS A 89 15.16 -1.80 14.05
CA LYS A 89 15.11 -3.21 14.41
C LYS A 89 13.68 -3.67 14.66
N LYS A 90 12.92 -2.93 15.50
CA LYS A 90 11.51 -3.22 15.77
C LYS A 90 10.68 -3.31 14.49
N ILE A 91 10.86 -2.37 13.56
CA ILE A 91 10.11 -2.29 12.29
C ILE A 91 10.43 -3.50 11.40
N ILE A 92 11.71 -3.84 11.26
CA ILE A 92 12.16 -4.94 10.38
C ILE A 92 11.76 -6.30 10.97
N GLU A 93 12.03 -6.54 12.26
CA GLU A 93 11.66 -7.79 12.93
C GLU A 93 10.13 -7.95 13.05
N GLY A 94 9.39 -6.85 13.07
CA GLY A 94 7.93 -6.83 13.06
C GLY A 94 7.29 -7.20 11.72
N GLY A 95 8.08 -7.33 10.63
CA GLY A 95 7.57 -7.80 9.34
C GLY A 95 7.67 -6.81 8.18
N ALA A 96 8.22 -5.60 8.38
CA ALA A 96 8.49 -4.70 7.27
C ALA A 96 9.50 -5.35 6.30
N THR A 97 9.21 -5.31 5.01
CA THR A 97 10.04 -5.93 3.98
C THR A 97 11.06 -4.98 3.37
N MET A 98 10.91 -3.70 3.65
CA MET A 98 11.85 -2.65 3.24
C MET A 98 11.85 -1.49 4.23
N ILE A 99 12.85 -0.62 4.16
CA ILE A 99 12.93 0.63 4.93
C ILE A 99 12.98 1.85 4.02
N GLY A 100 12.63 3.01 4.56
CA GLY A 100 12.58 4.27 3.80
C GLY A 100 11.32 4.41 2.94
N PRO A 101 11.26 5.46 2.12
CA PRO A 101 12.33 6.43 1.91
C PRO A 101 12.59 7.33 3.11
N GLN A 102 13.74 8.02 3.08
CA GLN A 102 14.01 9.08 4.03
C GLN A 102 13.42 10.40 3.53
N TYR A 103 12.89 11.20 4.44
CA TYR A 103 12.42 12.54 4.10
C TYR A 103 13.59 13.46 3.70
N GLU A 104 14.71 13.28 4.39
CA GLU A 104 15.96 13.98 4.09
C GLU A 104 16.93 13.02 3.39
N LEU A 105 17.79 13.57 2.53
CA LEU A 105 18.86 12.82 1.89
C LEU A 105 19.86 12.35 2.96
N CYS A 106 19.93 11.06 3.15
CA CYS A 106 20.66 10.48 4.26
C CYS A 106 21.30 9.15 3.84
N PHE A 107 22.64 9.08 3.89
CA PHE A 107 23.37 7.85 3.62
C PHE A 107 23.15 6.77 4.70
N GLU A 108 22.74 7.16 5.90
CA GLU A 108 22.52 6.25 7.03
C GLU A 108 21.45 5.20 6.76
N ILE A 109 20.56 5.43 5.78
CA ILE A 109 19.60 4.40 5.37
C ILE A 109 20.30 3.18 4.77
N LEU A 110 21.36 3.38 4.00
CA LEU A 110 22.13 2.26 3.43
C LEU A 110 22.84 1.47 4.51
N GLU A 111 23.45 2.15 5.48
CA GLU A 111 24.09 1.47 6.62
C GLU A 111 23.09 0.68 7.46
N THR A 112 21.90 1.25 7.65
CA THR A 112 20.80 0.54 8.32
C THR A 112 20.33 -0.67 7.51
N ALA A 113 20.15 -0.51 6.20
CA ALA A 113 19.75 -1.59 5.29
C ALA A 113 20.76 -2.74 5.30
N LYS A 114 22.05 -2.44 5.20
CA LYS A 114 23.15 -3.42 5.29
C LYS A 114 23.16 -4.13 6.64
N LYS A 115 23.09 -3.37 7.74
CA LYS A 115 23.14 -3.93 9.10
C LYS A 115 22.04 -4.95 9.35
N PHE A 116 20.84 -4.72 8.83
CA PHE A 116 19.69 -5.59 9.03
C PHE A 116 19.38 -6.51 7.85
N ASN A 117 20.22 -6.51 6.80
CA ASN A 117 20.02 -7.30 5.58
C ASN A 117 18.61 -7.13 4.99
N VAL A 118 18.20 -5.86 4.82
CA VAL A 118 16.90 -5.47 4.27
C VAL A 118 17.10 -4.48 3.15
N GLN A 119 16.17 -4.44 2.20
CA GLN A 119 16.21 -3.46 1.11
C GLN A 119 15.65 -2.10 1.54
N CYS A 120 15.96 -1.07 0.77
CA CYS A 120 15.49 0.29 1.05
C CYS A 120 14.99 1.02 -0.21
N ALA A 121 14.12 2.01 0.01
CA ALA A 121 13.87 3.07 -0.95
C ALA A 121 14.85 4.23 -0.68
N TYR A 122 15.76 4.49 -1.62
CA TYR A 122 16.79 5.51 -1.45
C TYR A 122 16.35 6.85 -2.03
N THR A 123 16.48 7.91 -1.24
CA THR A 123 16.12 9.27 -1.68
C THR A 123 17.27 9.95 -2.38
N ILE A 124 17.01 10.48 -3.60
CA ILE A 124 17.99 11.18 -4.43
C ILE A 124 17.46 12.52 -4.95
N SER A 125 18.35 13.47 -5.18
CA SER A 125 18.07 14.77 -5.81
C SER A 125 19.10 15.09 -6.88
N GLY A 126 18.71 15.90 -7.84
CA GLY A 126 19.65 16.50 -8.78
C GLY A 126 20.67 17.41 -8.08
N ILE A 127 21.86 17.49 -8.62
CA ILE A 127 22.97 18.32 -8.13
C ILE A 127 23.36 19.31 -9.22
N VAL A 128 23.50 20.60 -8.87
CA VAL A 128 23.97 21.67 -9.74
C VAL A 128 24.90 22.57 -8.94
N ASN A 129 26.12 22.84 -9.45
CA ASN A 129 27.15 23.63 -8.78
C ASN A 129 27.46 23.14 -7.34
N GLY A 130 27.58 21.82 -7.17
CA GLY A 130 27.83 21.17 -5.89
C GLY A 130 26.65 21.23 -4.89
N LYS A 131 25.52 21.80 -5.28
CA LYS A 131 24.34 21.94 -4.42
C LYS A 131 23.18 21.04 -4.89
N ARG A 132 22.52 20.41 -3.96
CA ARG A 132 21.30 19.65 -4.24
C ARG A 132 20.15 20.58 -4.58
N ILE A 133 19.39 20.21 -5.59
CA ILE A 133 18.14 20.89 -5.94
C ILE A 133 17.11 20.61 -4.86
N ASP A 134 16.51 21.65 -4.30
CA ASP A 134 15.50 21.60 -3.26
C ASP A 134 14.20 22.30 -3.67
N LYS A 135 13.21 22.32 -2.77
CA LYS A 135 11.91 23.00 -3.02
C LYS A 135 12.10 24.52 -3.24
N ILE A 136 13.13 25.12 -2.65
CA ILE A 136 13.38 26.57 -2.74
C ILE A 136 13.82 26.94 -4.15
N PHE A 137 14.64 26.10 -4.79
CA PHE A 137 15.05 26.28 -6.18
C PHE A 137 13.86 26.54 -7.11
N PHE A 138 12.76 25.79 -6.94
CA PHE A 138 11.57 25.93 -7.79
C PHE A 138 10.69 27.14 -7.46
N ARG A 139 10.98 27.86 -6.37
CA ARG A 139 10.34 29.16 -6.04
C ARG A 139 11.10 30.33 -6.66
N GLY A 140 12.39 30.15 -6.96
CA GLY A 140 13.23 31.12 -7.62
C GLY A 140 12.92 31.31 -9.10
N LYS A 141 13.70 32.20 -9.76
CA LYS A 141 13.60 32.48 -11.20
C LYS A 141 14.68 31.75 -12.02
N ASP A 142 15.63 31.10 -11.37
CA ASP A 142 16.79 30.49 -12.03
C ASP A 142 16.32 29.37 -12.98
N LYS A 143 16.95 29.32 -14.15
CA LYS A 143 16.76 28.22 -15.10
C LYS A 143 17.43 26.96 -14.56
N LEU A 144 16.84 25.79 -14.86
CA LEU A 144 17.49 24.51 -14.59
C LEU A 144 18.62 24.31 -15.62
N ASP A 145 19.85 24.26 -15.13
CA ASP A 145 21.00 23.86 -15.92
C ASP A 145 21.01 22.32 -15.99
N VAL A 146 20.42 21.79 -17.06
CA VAL A 146 20.28 20.35 -17.28
C VAL A 146 21.65 19.69 -17.49
N GLU A 147 22.55 20.35 -18.23
CA GLU A 147 23.88 19.81 -18.53
C GLU A 147 24.72 19.67 -17.24
N ALA A 148 24.78 20.73 -16.44
CA ALA A 148 25.47 20.71 -15.15
C ALA A 148 24.82 19.64 -14.23
N MET A 149 23.49 19.58 -14.16
CA MET A 149 22.78 18.56 -13.36
C MET A 149 23.15 17.15 -13.80
N ARG A 150 23.14 16.86 -15.10
CA ARG A 150 23.51 15.55 -15.62
C ARG A 150 24.95 15.20 -15.29
N LYS A 151 25.87 16.12 -15.52
CA LYS A 151 27.30 15.93 -15.25
C LYS A 151 27.60 15.63 -13.79
N GLU A 152 26.95 16.33 -12.87
CA GLU A 152 27.20 16.20 -11.43
C GLU A 152 26.41 15.04 -10.78
N THR A 153 25.18 14.75 -11.26
CA THR A 153 24.30 13.75 -10.63
C THR A 153 24.61 12.33 -11.12
N ALA A 154 24.95 12.13 -12.40
CA ALA A 154 25.20 10.80 -12.96
C ALA A 154 26.28 9.99 -12.22
N PRO A 155 27.44 10.56 -11.83
CA PRO A 155 28.44 9.82 -11.05
C PRO A 155 27.91 9.35 -9.71
N VAL A 156 27.08 10.16 -9.04
CA VAL A 156 26.47 9.84 -7.75
C VAL A 156 25.51 8.66 -7.89
N ILE A 157 24.66 8.67 -8.95
CA ILE A 157 23.75 7.55 -9.23
C ILE A 157 24.54 6.25 -9.48
N ARG A 158 25.59 6.31 -10.31
CA ARG A 158 26.43 5.13 -10.61
C ARG A 158 27.07 4.53 -9.36
N GLU A 159 27.55 5.39 -8.46
CA GLU A 159 28.15 4.93 -7.20
C GLU A 159 27.11 4.29 -6.27
N LEU A 160 25.99 4.95 -6.07
CA LEU A 160 24.89 4.44 -5.25
C LEU A 160 24.29 3.16 -5.83
N ALA A 161 24.20 3.05 -7.15
CA ALA A 161 23.63 1.88 -7.83
C ALA A 161 24.40 0.58 -7.59
N LYS A 162 25.66 0.65 -7.13
CA LYS A 162 26.45 -0.52 -6.71
C LYS A 162 25.89 -1.19 -5.45
N ASN A 163 25.06 -0.50 -4.67
CA ASN A 163 24.49 -1.05 -3.44
C ASN A 163 23.25 -1.93 -3.77
N PRO A 164 23.31 -3.25 -3.50
CA PRO A 164 22.20 -4.16 -3.75
C PRO A 164 21.00 -3.92 -2.81
N GLU A 165 21.22 -3.22 -1.70
CA GLU A 165 20.18 -2.88 -0.73
C GLU A 165 19.17 -1.85 -1.28
N ILE A 166 19.54 -1.07 -2.30
CA ILE A 166 18.59 -0.15 -2.94
C ILE A 166 17.61 -0.97 -3.79
N ALA A 167 16.33 -0.94 -3.44
CA ALA A 167 15.27 -1.51 -4.25
C ALA A 167 14.57 -0.46 -5.13
N TYR A 168 14.38 0.74 -4.60
CA TYR A 168 13.64 1.83 -5.24
C TYR A 168 14.36 3.17 -5.12
N TRP A 169 14.18 4.02 -6.13
CA TRP A 169 14.64 5.39 -6.11
C TRP A 169 13.50 6.35 -5.79
N ASN A 170 13.62 7.12 -4.71
CA ASN A 170 12.69 8.20 -4.38
C ASN A 170 13.28 9.54 -4.83
N VAL A 171 12.67 10.21 -5.80
CA VAL A 171 13.15 11.49 -6.33
C VAL A 171 12.64 12.64 -5.48
N THR A 172 13.56 13.52 -5.06
CA THR A 172 13.25 14.79 -4.39
C THR A 172 13.82 15.98 -5.17
N PRO A 173 13.27 17.18 -4.97
CA PRO A 173 12.14 17.55 -4.12
C PRO A 173 10.83 17.00 -4.67
N GLU A 174 10.01 16.52 -3.74
CA GLU A 174 8.70 15.92 -4.00
C GLU A 174 7.62 16.94 -4.39
N GLU A 175 6.42 16.47 -4.79
CA GLU A 175 5.24 17.28 -5.10
C GLU A 175 5.44 18.19 -6.32
N ARG A 176 6.12 17.72 -7.37
CA ARG A 176 6.34 18.51 -8.56
C ARG A 176 5.02 18.83 -9.27
N ARG A 177 4.93 20.08 -9.74
CA ARG A 177 3.70 20.61 -10.36
C ARG A 177 3.71 20.35 -11.85
N HIS A 178 2.79 19.53 -12.34
CA HIS A 178 2.71 19.15 -13.75
C HIS A 178 2.47 20.34 -14.70
N TRP A 179 1.93 21.46 -14.21
CA TRP A 179 1.73 22.68 -15.01
C TRP A 179 2.95 23.61 -15.04
N LYS A 180 4.05 23.25 -14.37
CA LYS A 180 5.30 24.03 -14.35
C LYS A 180 6.35 23.33 -15.19
N LYS A 181 6.60 23.86 -16.42
CA LYS A 181 7.55 23.28 -17.39
C LYS A 181 8.91 22.92 -16.77
N ARG A 182 9.47 23.81 -15.93
CA ARG A 182 10.77 23.59 -15.28
C ARG A 182 10.74 22.39 -14.30
N GLU A 183 9.64 22.21 -13.58
CA GLU A 183 9.49 21.10 -12.65
C GLU A 183 9.31 19.78 -13.38
N MET A 184 8.59 19.80 -14.49
CA MET A 184 8.44 18.62 -15.36
C MET A 184 9.75 18.25 -16.02
N LEU A 185 10.51 19.24 -16.54
CA LEU A 185 11.84 19.01 -17.11
C LEU A 185 12.79 18.38 -16.07
N TYR A 186 12.75 18.87 -14.81
CA TYR A 186 13.53 18.29 -13.73
C TYR A 186 13.18 16.81 -13.49
N LEU A 187 11.89 16.50 -13.36
CA LEU A 187 11.43 15.13 -13.10
C LEU A 187 11.80 14.20 -14.26
N GLU A 188 11.61 14.65 -15.49
CA GLU A 188 11.98 13.93 -16.71
C GLU A 188 13.48 13.61 -16.74
N GLU A 189 14.32 14.60 -16.51
CA GLU A 189 15.76 14.43 -16.55
C GLU A 189 16.27 13.56 -15.41
N MET A 190 15.72 13.68 -14.20
CA MET A 190 16.06 12.78 -13.09
C MET A 190 15.68 11.33 -13.40
N TYR A 191 14.52 11.11 -13.99
CA TYR A 191 14.08 9.77 -14.40
C TYR A 191 15.05 9.18 -15.44
N LYS A 192 15.38 9.94 -16.50
CA LYS A 192 16.34 9.52 -17.52
C LYS A 192 17.71 9.21 -16.92
N LEU A 193 18.22 10.12 -16.07
CA LEU A 193 19.51 9.94 -15.39
C LEU A 193 19.58 8.65 -14.59
N ILE A 194 18.55 8.34 -13.80
CA ILE A 194 18.49 7.11 -13.03
C ILE A 194 18.45 5.90 -13.97
N LYS A 195 17.59 5.93 -15.00
CA LYS A 195 17.47 4.81 -15.94
C LYS A 195 18.72 4.58 -16.79
N GLU A 196 19.49 5.61 -17.08
CA GLU A 196 20.74 5.51 -17.83
C GLU A 196 21.91 5.00 -16.97
N ASN A 197 21.95 5.39 -15.68
CA ASN A 197 23.10 5.18 -14.80
C ASN A 197 22.92 4.09 -13.73
N ASP A 198 21.71 3.54 -13.56
CA ASP A 198 21.45 2.35 -12.75
C ASP A 198 21.35 1.11 -13.67
N PRO A 199 22.37 0.21 -13.65
CA PRO A 199 22.36 -0.99 -14.49
C PRO A 199 21.15 -1.91 -14.25
N GLN A 200 20.62 -1.90 -13.02
CA GLN A 200 19.44 -2.70 -12.66
C GLN A 200 18.13 -2.06 -13.10
N LYS A 201 18.14 -0.80 -13.57
CA LYS A 201 16.94 -0.06 -13.99
C LYS A 201 15.84 -0.02 -12.92
N ARG A 202 16.24 0.03 -11.64
CA ARG A 202 15.30 -0.01 -10.50
C ARG A 202 14.18 1.01 -10.63
N PRO A 203 13.00 0.72 -10.06
CA PRO A 203 11.86 1.61 -10.15
C PRO A 203 12.09 2.96 -9.49
N VAL A 204 11.51 3.98 -10.11
CA VAL A 204 11.57 5.38 -9.67
C VAL A 204 10.19 5.83 -9.23
N PHE A 205 10.11 6.54 -8.13
CA PHE A 205 8.90 7.23 -7.69
C PHE A 205 9.20 8.57 -7.06
N MET A 206 8.16 9.35 -6.88
CA MET A 206 8.15 10.59 -6.11
C MET A 206 6.87 10.63 -5.29
N TYR A 207 6.93 11.14 -4.06
CA TYR A 207 5.73 11.39 -3.28
C TYR A 207 4.79 12.38 -3.99
N GLU A 208 3.53 12.02 -4.07
CA GLU A 208 2.47 12.84 -4.63
C GLU A 208 1.45 13.26 -3.57
N PRO A 209 1.05 14.53 -3.51
CA PRO A 209 0.11 14.97 -2.49
C PRO A 209 -1.29 14.40 -2.70
N GLY A 210 -1.96 14.09 -1.58
CA GLY A 210 -3.26 13.42 -1.55
C GLY A 210 -4.42 14.12 -2.27
N HIS A 211 -4.27 15.41 -2.61
CA HIS A 211 -5.29 16.16 -3.34
C HIS A 211 -5.24 15.98 -4.86
N ARG A 212 -4.21 15.32 -5.41
CA ARG A 212 -4.08 15.11 -6.86
C ARG A 212 -5.08 14.08 -7.37
N GLY A 213 -5.72 14.43 -8.48
CA GLY A 213 -6.59 13.53 -9.22
C GLY A 213 -5.87 12.79 -10.34
N ALA A 214 -6.54 11.83 -10.96
CA ALA A 214 -6.00 10.94 -11.98
C ALA A 214 -5.34 11.68 -13.16
N GLY A 215 -5.97 12.73 -13.69
CA GLY A 215 -5.40 13.51 -14.80
C GLY A 215 -4.08 14.21 -14.46
N SER A 216 -3.92 14.66 -13.20
CA SER A 216 -2.65 15.24 -12.73
C SER A 216 -1.57 14.18 -12.56
N LEU A 217 -1.93 13.04 -11.98
CA LEU A 217 -0.99 11.92 -11.79
C LEU A 217 -0.54 11.34 -13.13
N ALA A 218 -1.45 11.21 -14.11
CA ALA A 218 -1.14 10.70 -15.44
C ALA A 218 -0.10 11.55 -16.19
N GLN A 219 -0.01 12.85 -15.91
CA GLN A 219 1.02 13.71 -16.50
C GLN A 219 2.40 13.51 -15.86
N LEU A 220 2.48 12.98 -14.64
CA LEU A 220 3.73 12.74 -13.92
C LEU A 220 4.27 11.31 -14.13
N LEU A 221 3.37 10.35 -14.32
CA LEU A 221 3.70 8.93 -14.46
C LEU A 221 4.65 8.57 -15.62
N PRO A 222 4.74 9.31 -16.75
CA PRO A 222 5.79 9.05 -17.75
C PRO A 222 7.20 9.03 -17.15
N PHE A 223 7.42 9.79 -16.07
CA PHE A 223 8.70 9.95 -15.39
C PHE A 223 8.74 9.29 -14.01
N GLN A 224 7.86 8.32 -13.77
CA GLN A 224 7.80 7.49 -12.58
C GLN A 224 7.41 6.06 -12.96
N ASP A 225 7.80 5.06 -12.18
CA ASP A 225 7.39 3.67 -12.35
C ASP A 225 6.34 3.26 -11.31
N ILE A 226 6.25 4.03 -10.24
CA ILE A 226 5.31 3.81 -9.12
C ILE A 226 4.52 5.10 -8.91
N SER A 227 3.21 4.98 -8.80
CA SER A 227 2.34 6.01 -8.25
C SER A 227 2.31 5.86 -6.74
N ALA A 228 2.75 6.87 -6.01
CA ALA A 228 2.81 6.86 -4.55
C ALA A 228 2.14 8.14 -4.00
N LYS A 229 0.82 8.12 -3.96
CA LYS A 229 0.00 9.25 -3.54
C LYS A 229 -0.34 9.17 -2.06
N GLY A 230 -0.14 10.26 -1.32
CA GLY A 230 -0.52 10.36 0.09
C GLY A 230 -2.01 10.08 0.31
N CYS A 231 -2.31 9.05 1.08
CA CYS A 231 -3.66 8.66 1.46
C CYS A 231 -3.84 8.91 2.97
N TYR A 232 -3.89 10.18 3.35
CA TYR A 232 -3.93 10.62 4.74
C TYR A 232 -5.38 10.83 5.18
N THR A 233 -6.02 9.76 5.62
CA THR A 233 -7.47 9.70 5.88
C THR A 233 -7.88 10.61 7.02
N ASN A 234 -7.17 10.57 8.15
CA ASN A 234 -7.49 11.41 9.31
C ASN A 234 -7.10 12.87 9.05
N TYR A 235 -5.92 13.11 8.45
CA TYR A 235 -5.49 14.46 8.06
C TYR A 235 -6.43 15.11 7.05
N ALA A 236 -7.02 14.33 6.16
CA ALA A 236 -8.00 14.81 5.19
C ALA A 236 -9.40 15.07 5.81
N GLY A 237 -9.58 14.82 7.10
CA GLY A 237 -10.87 14.96 7.78
C GLY A 237 -11.88 13.87 7.41
N GLN A 238 -11.41 12.70 6.93
CA GLN A 238 -12.24 11.60 6.44
C GLN A 238 -12.34 10.43 7.44
N LYS A 239 -12.21 10.70 8.73
CA LYS A 239 -12.27 9.69 9.80
C LYS A 239 -13.53 8.82 9.74
N ASN A 240 -14.67 9.44 9.44
CA ASN A 240 -15.98 8.79 9.43
C ASN A 240 -16.37 8.21 8.06
N SER A 241 -15.55 8.42 7.04
CA SER A 241 -15.82 7.91 5.68
C SER A 241 -14.51 7.40 5.07
N ARG A 242 -14.06 6.27 5.60
CA ARG A 242 -12.77 5.69 5.18
C ARG A 242 -12.77 5.16 3.74
N VAL A 243 -13.86 5.27 3.01
CA VAL A 243 -13.91 5.15 1.54
C VAL A 243 -12.97 6.13 0.82
N TRP A 244 -12.41 7.12 1.55
CA TRP A 244 -11.29 7.95 1.08
C TRP A 244 -10.12 7.12 0.55
N VAL A 245 -9.83 5.98 1.16
CA VAL A 245 -8.77 5.08 0.71
C VAL A 245 -9.09 4.53 -0.67
N ARG A 246 -10.33 4.02 -0.86
CA ARG A 246 -10.80 3.56 -2.16
C ARG A 246 -10.73 4.67 -3.21
N TYR A 247 -11.29 5.86 -2.91
CA TYR A 247 -11.19 7.01 -3.80
C TYR A 247 -9.74 7.34 -4.16
N SER A 248 -8.83 7.32 -3.18
CA SER A 248 -7.42 7.61 -3.41
C SER A 248 -6.78 6.60 -4.37
N MET A 249 -7.02 5.31 -4.16
CA MET A 249 -6.52 4.26 -5.05
C MET A 249 -7.12 4.29 -6.45
N GLU A 250 -8.41 4.66 -6.58
CA GLU A 250 -9.03 4.89 -7.90
C GLU A 250 -8.31 5.97 -8.70
N GLN A 251 -7.89 7.07 -8.05
CA GLN A 251 -7.14 8.13 -8.74
C GLN A 251 -5.81 7.63 -9.29
N GLU A 252 -5.12 6.75 -8.56
CA GLU A 252 -3.85 6.16 -8.99
C GLU A 252 -4.07 5.13 -10.11
N THR A 253 -4.99 4.20 -9.93
CA THR A 253 -5.28 3.17 -10.93
C THR A 253 -5.81 3.75 -12.24
N GLU A 254 -6.62 4.80 -12.17
CA GLU A 254 -7.09 5.51 -13.36
C GLU A 254 -5.95 6.26 -14.07
N ALA A 255 -5.05 6.90 -13.33
CA ALA A 255 -3.86 7.52 -13.91
C ALA A 255 -2.97 6.51 -14.63
N ILE A 256 -2.80 5.31 -14.05
CA ILE A 256 -2.06 4.20 -14.65
C ILE A 256 -2.74 3.71 -15.93
N LYS A 257 -4.06 3.61 -15.96
CA LYS A 257 -4.81 3.25 -17.18
C LYS A 257 -4.62 4.29 -18.28
N ILE A 258 -4.68 5.58 -17.95
CA ILE A 258 -4.46 6.68 -18.90
C ILE A 258 -3.04 6.63 -19.44
N CYS A 259 -2.04 6.49 -18.59
CA CYS A 259 -0.62 6.51 -18.96
C CYS A 259 -0.13 5.16 -19.52
N LYS A 260 -0.83 4.06 -19.28
CA LYS A 260 -0.44 2.67 -19.57
C LYS A 260 0.91 2.29 -18.95
N LYS A 261 1.24 2.91 -17.80
CA LYS A 261 2.51 2.74 -17.09
C LYS A 261 2.31 2.94 -15.60
N GLY A 262 3.09 2.21 -14.80
CA GLY A 262 3.19 2.36 -13.36
C GLY A 262 2.46 1.28 -12.57
N ILE A 263 2.78 1.23 -11.29
CA ILE A 263 2.07 0.41 -10.29
C ILE A 263 1.65 1.30 -9.12
N PRO A 264 0.47 1.07 -8.52
CA PRO A 264 0.00 1.89 -7.41
C PRO A 264 0.58 1.41 -6.08
N PHE A 265 1.08 2.35 -5.27
CA PHE A 265 1.47 2.12 -3.89
C PHE A 265 0.59 2.94 -2.96
N LEU A 266 -0.01 2.31 -1.98
CA LEU A 266 -0.72 3.03 -0.92
C LEU A 266 0.29 3.71 0.00
N LEU A 267 0.07 5.01 0.28
CA LEU A 267 0.91 5.81 1.16
C LEU A 267 0.08 6.34 2.34
N PRO A 268 -0.23 5.49 3.35
CA PRO A 268 -1.08 5.85 4.45
C PRO A 268 -0.35 6.67 5.51
N GLU A 269 -1.11 7.32 6.39
CA GLU A 269 -0.57 8.19 7.42
C GLU A 269 -0.22 7.49 8.72
N MET A 270 0.84 7.98 9.38
CA MET A 270 1.21 7.65 10.75
C MET A 270 1.81 8.89 11.43
N PHE A 271 1.04 9.97 11.53
CA PHE A 271 1.52 11.23 12.11
C PHE A 271 0.44 12.07 12.79
N GLN A 272 -0.82 11.73 12.63
CA GLN A 272 -1.93 12.41 13.30
C GLN A 272 -2.16 11.79 14.66
N GLN A 273 -2.09 12.61 15.72
CA GLN A 273 -2.45 12.18 17.07
C GLN A 273 -3.98 12.04 17.13
N PRO A 274 -4.50 10.85 17.46
CA PRO A 274 -5.93 10.67 17.71
C PRO A 274 -6.34 11.38 19.01
N GLU A 275 -7.61 11.72 19.12
CA GLU A 275 -8.20 12.06 20.42
C GLU A 275 -8.14 10.83 21.35
N GLU A 276 -8.14 11.04 22.65
CA GLU A 276 -8.04 9.94 23.63
C GLU A 276 -9.12 8.87 23.42
N LYS A 277 -10.36 9.29 23.19
CA LYS A 277 -11.50 8.39 22.89
C LYS A 277 -11.35 7.62 21.56
N GLU A 278 -10.46 8.06 20.67
CA GLU A 278 -10.20 7.45 19.35
C GLU A 278 -9.04 6.45 19.38
N LEU A 279 -8.24 6.44 20.45
CA LEU A 279 -7.10 5.54 20.55
C LEU A 279 -7.45 4.07 20.32
N PRO A 280 -8.60 3.53 20.81
CA PRO A 280 -9.02 2.16 20.53
C PRO A 280 -9.35 1.89 19.05
N MET A 281 -9.52 2.93 18.24
CA MET A 281 -9.83 2.80 16.81
C MET A 281 -8.58 2.69 15.94
N VAL A 282 -7.40 3.03 16.45
CA VAL A 282 -6.16 3.08 15.66
C VAL A 282 -5.89 1.77 14.92
N GLU A 283 -5.98 0.65 15.62
CA GLU A 283 -5.76 -0.66 15.00
C GLU A 283 -6.75 -0.94 13.87
N LYS A 284 -8.05 -0.65 14.09
CA LYS A 284 -9.09 -0.82 13.07
C LYS A 284 -8.84 0.09 11.87
N TRP A 285 -8.46 1.35 12.09
CA TRP A 285 -8.15 2.30 11.03
C TRP A 285 -7.00 1.83 10.17
N VAL A 286 -5.91 1.40 10.79
CA VAL A 286 -4.73 0.91 10.08
C VAL A 286 -5.07 -0.34 9.26
N LYS A 287 -5.70 -1.35 9.87
CA LYS A 287 -6.08 -2.58 9.18
C LYS A 287 -7.03 -2.30 8.03
N HIS A 288 -8.05 -1.47 8.26
CA HIS A 288 -8.96 -1.04 7.21
C HIS A 288 -8.20 -0.38 6.05
N ASP A 289 -7.39 0.64 6.33
CA ASP A 289 -6.75 1.44 5.27
C ASP A 289 -5.77 0.60 4.44
N VAL A 290 -4.98 -0.26 5.08
CA VAL A 290 -4.06 -1.16 4.39
C VAL A 290 -4.84 -2.14 3.51
N TYR A 291 -5.81 -2.87 4.06
CA TYR A 291 -6.53 -3.88 3.28
C TYR A 291 -7.49 -3.29 2.25
N CYS A 292 -8.09 -2.13 2.53
CA CYS A 292 -8.88 -1.39 1.54
C CYS A 292 -8.00 -0.91 0.38
N GLY A 293 -6.80 -0.41 0.67
CA GLY A 293 -5.84 -0.03 -0.37
C GLY A 293 -5.45 -1.20 -1.26
N VAL A 294 -5.13 -2.34 -0.66
CA VAL A 294 -4.78 -3.57 -1.38
C VAL A 294 -5.96 -4.11 -2.17
N ALA A 295 -7.17 -4.13 -1.60
CA ALA A 295 -8.39 -4.54 -2.30
C ALA A 295 -8.66 -3.68 -3.55
N ASN A 296 -8.25 -2.41 -3.53
CA ASN A 296 -8.41 -1.46 -4.63
C ASN A 296 -7.13 -1.29 -5.47
N GLY A 297 -6.20 -2.24 -5.40
CA GLY A 297 -5.11 -2.40 -6.35
C GLY A 297 -3.72 -2.02 -5.88
N ALA A 298 -3.51 -1.59 -4.63
CA ALA A 298 -2.16 -1.31 -4.13
C ALA A 298 -1.26 -2.55 -4.21
N LYS A 299 -0.07 -2.37 -4.77
CA LYS A 299 0.97 -3.40 -4.93
C LYS A 299 2.18 -3.14 -4.01
N GLY A 300 2.05 -2.20 -3.10
CA GLY A 300 3.02 -1.88 -2.07
C GLY A 300 2.47 -0.85 -1.11
N ILE A 301 3.06 -0.78 0.08
CA ILE A 301 2.67 0.13 1.17
C ILE A 301 3.89 0.93 1.61
N LEU A 302 3.76 2.25 1.67
CA LEU A 302 4.78 3.15 2.18
C LEU A 302 4.18 4.03 3.27
N VAL A 303 4.31 3.64 4.53
CA VAL A 303 3.71 4.36 5.66
C VAL A 303 4.43 5.69 5.91
N PHE A 304 3.74 6.80 5.93
CA PHE A 304 4.28 8.11 6.30
C PHE A 304 3.85 8.51 7.70
N SER A 305 4.68 8.43 8.74
CA SER A 305 6.07 7.98 8.74
C SER A 305 6.44 7.41 10.13
N ALA A 306 7.45 6.57 10.18
CA ALA A 306 7.99 6.04 11.44
C ALA A 306 8.67 7.10 12.32
N ARG A 307 8.72 8.36 11.90
CA ARG A 307 9.33 9.45 12.66
C ARG A 307 8.57 9.67 13.96
N ARG A 308 9.26 9.55 15.09
CA ARG A 308 8.72 9.96 16.39
C ARG A 308 8.56 11.48 16.45
N ARG A 309 7.40 11.95 16.85
CA ARG A 309 7.08 13.36 17.00
C ARG A 309 6.73 13.64 18.46
N PRO A 310 7.08 14.83 19.01
CA PRO A 310 6.87 15.13 20.45
C PRO A 310 5.43 14.94 20.93
N ASN A 311 4.46 15.28 20.06
CA ASN A 311 3.03 15.24 20.41
C ASN A 311 2.30 14.07 19.72
N PHE A 312 3.02 13.02 19.37
CA PHE A 312 2.45 11.82 18.75
C PHE A 312 2.65 10.61 19.66
N THR A 313 1.84 10.55 20.74
CA THR A 313 1.92 9.51 21.76
C THR A 313 1.36 8.17 21.30
N ALA A 314 0.49 8.16 20.28
CA ALA A 314 -0.07 6.96 19.67
C ALA A 314 0.90 6.20 18.74
N TRP A 315 2.18 6.60 18.70
CA TRP A 315 3.18 6.01 17.80
C TRP A 315 3.26 4.48 17.94
N GLU A 316 3.32 3.97 19.18
CA GLU A 316 3.41 2.53 19.43
C GLU A 316 2.17 1.77 18.96
N GLN A 317 0.99 2.32 19.11
CA GLN A 317 -0.25 1.71 18.66
C GLN A 317 -0.30 1.63 17.14
N TYR A 318 0.06 2.72 16.44
CA TYR A 318 0.12 2.74 14.99
C TYR A 318 1.16 1.77 14.44
N ILE A 319 2.39 1.80 14.97
CA ILE A 319 3.47 0.96 14.45
C ILE A 319 3.12 -0.52 14.61
N ASN A 320 2.60 -0.93 15.78
CA ASN A 320 2.22 -2.30 16.03
C ASN A 320 1.11 -2.76 15.06
N ALA A 321 0.07 -1.93 14.85
CA ALA A 321 -1.00 -2.24 13.91
C ALA A 321 -0.50 -2.38 12.45
N TYR A 322 0.40 -1.50 12.01
CA TYR A 322 1.01 -1.63 10.69
C TYR A 322 1.89 -2.88 10.57
N LEU A 323 2.67 -3.22 11.61
CA LEU A 323 3.53 -4.38 11.60
C LEU A 323 2.74 -5.70 11.55
N GLU A 324 1.58 -5.78 12.20
CA GLU A 324 0.68 -6.93 12.05
C GLU A 324 0.24 -7.10 10.59
N THR A 325 -0.16 -6.01 9.91
CA THR A 325 -0.53 -6.09 8.49
C THR A 325 0.68 -6.40 7.60
N ALA A 326 1.86 -5.85 7.91
CA ALA A 326 3.09 -6.13 7.19
C ALA A 326 3.48 -7.61 7.26
N LYS A 327 3.36 -8.23 8.43
CA LYS A 327 3.64 -9.64 8.64
C LYS A 327 2.72 -10.54 7.79
N ILE A 328 1.43 -10.22 7.72
CA ILE A 328 0.47 -10.97 6.90
C ILE A 328 0.76 -10.79 5.41
N LEU A 329 1.00 -9.55 4.96
CA LEU A 329 1.35 -9.25 3.57
C LEU A 329 2.76 -9.74 3.19
N GLY A 330 3.65 -9.96 4.14
CA GLY A 330 4.94 -10.62 3.93
C GLY A 330 4.83 -12.11 3.60
N GLY A 331 3.67 -12.73 3.85
CA GLY A 331 3.37 -14.14 3.62
C GLY A 331 2.73 -14.45 2.25
N GLU A 332 1.98 -15.54 2.21
CA GLU A 332 1.34 -16.05 0.99
C GLU A 332 0.33 -15.08 0.37
N LEU A 333 -0.39 -14.31 1.20
CA LEU A 333 -1.34 -13.32 0.72
C LEU A 333 -0.64 -12.24 -0.13
N GLY A 334 0.49 -11.72 0.34
CA GLY A 334 1.23 -10.71 -0.44
C GLY A 334 1.74 -11.26 -1.78
N GLN A 335 2.19 -12.52 -1.82
CA GLN A 335 2.58 -13.16 -3.08
C GLN A 335 1.39 -13.31 -4.03
N ALA A 336 0.24 -13.75 -3.51
CA ALA A 336 -0.99 -13.84 -4.29
C ALA A 336 -1.38 -12.48 -4.88
N LEU A 337 -1.28 -11.40 -4.11
CA LEU A 337 -1.60 -10.05 -4.55
C LEU A 337 -0.63 -9.49 -5.59
N LEU A 338 0.66 -9.89 -5.55
CA LEU A 338 1.65 -9.45 -6.54
C LEU A 338 1.56 -10.24 -7.84
N PHE A 339 1.48 -11.56 -7.75
CA PHE A 339 1.71 -12.47 -8.88
C PHE A 339 0.49 -13.28 -9.29
N GLY A 340 -0.55 -13.31 -8.46
CA GLY A 340 -1.78 -14.03 -8.74
C GLY A 340 -2.58 -13.42 -9.88
N LYS A 341 -3.46 -14.22 -10.46
CA LYS A 341 -4.41 -13.81 -11.49
C LYS A 341 -5.64 -13.19 -10.84
N ASP A 342 -5.92 -11.94 -11.15
CA ASP A 342 -7.17 -11.28 -10.75
C ASP A 342 -8.37 -11.98 -11.41
N THR A 343 -9.43 -12.17 -10.63
CA THR A 343 -10.70 -12.75 -11.09
C THR A 343 -11.89 -11.95 -10.57
N THR A 344 -13.04 -12.12 -11.21
CA THR A 344 -14.31 -11.48 -10.84
C THR A 344 -15.48 -12.45 -10.98
N ASP A 345 -15.20 -13.74 -11.03
CA ASP A 345 -16.18 -14.80 -11.28
C ASP A 345 -16.96 -15.25 -10.05
N LEU A 346 -16.49 -14.87 -8.85
CA LEU A 346 -17.31 -15.00 -7.64
C LEU A 346 -18.14 -13.73 -7.46
N GLU A 347 -19.39 -13.91 -7.10
CA GLU A 347 -20.26 -12.83 -6.69
C GLU A 347 -20.11 -12.58 -5.19
N VAL A 348 -19.87 -11.34 -4.81
CA VAL A 348 -19.84 -10.92 -3.39
C VAL A 348 -20.78 -9.74 -3.24
N SER A 349 -21.90 -9.99 -2.59
CA SER A 349 -22.99 -9.01 -2.43
C SER A 349 -23.28 -8.72 -0.97
N VAL A 350 -23.77 -7.52 -0.68
CA VAL A 350 -24.28 -7.16 0.65
C VAL A 350 -25.71 -7.65 0.75
N VAL A 351 -25.99 -8.50 1.73
CA VAL A 351 -27.33 -9.05 2.00
C VAL A 351 -28.02 -8.40 3.18
N GLU A 352 -27.24 -7.76 4.07
CA GLU A 352 -27.76 -7.00 5.21
C GLU A 352 -26.84 -5.83 5.54
N GLY A 353 -27.40 -4.69 5.89
CA GLY A 353 -26.68 -3.48 6.24
C GLY A 353 -26.62 -2.46 5.09
N VAL A 354 -25.67 -1.55 5.18
CA VAL A 354 -25.52 -0.44 4.20
C VAL A 354 -24.81 -0.93 2.95
N GLU A 355 -25.47 -0.91 1.80
CA GLU A 355 -24.86 -1.30 0.53
C GLU A 355 -23.91 -0.24 -0.03
N LYS A 356 -24.24 1.05 0.15
CA LYS A 356 -23.54 2.17 -0.47
C LYS A 356 -23.25 3.27 0.52
N ILE A 357 -22.09 3.90 0.38
CA ILE A 357 -21.63 5.02 1.20
C ILE A 357 -21.46 6.25 0.32
N GLU A 358 -22.04 7.36 0.72
CA GLU A 358 -21.80 8.63 0.08
C GLU A 358 -20.45 9.20 0.54
N PHE A 359 -19.62 9.58 -0.40
CA PHE A 359 -18.35 10.24 -0.19
C PHE A 359 -18.43 11.69 -0.65
N LYS A 360 -18.13 12.61 0.25
CA LYS A 360 -18.11 14.06 -0.03
C LYS A 360 -16.76 14.66 0.32
N ARG A 361 -16.17 15.35 -0.63
CA ARG A 361 -14.96 16.15 -0.39
C ARG A 361 -14.95 17.36 -1.29
N ARG A 362 -14.99 18.56 -0.71
CA ARG A 362 -15.10 19.83 -1.45
C ARG A 362 -16.29 19.77 -2.42
N ASN A 363 -16.04 19.92 -3.72
CA ASN A 363 -17.04 19.86 -4.80
C ASN A 363 -17.19 18.44 -5.41
N ILE A 364 -16.57 17.42 -4.82
CA ILE A 364 -16.66 16.04 -5.27
C ILE A 364 -17.68 15.32 -4.40
N THR A 365 -18.73 14.79 -5.02
CA THR A 365 -19.66 13.84 -4.40
C THR A 365 -19.65 12.56 -5.24
N ARG A 366 -19.46 11.42 -4.61
CA ARG A 366 -19.49 10.07 -5.21
C ARG A 366 -20.19 9.10 -4.28
N THR A 367 -20.69 8.02 -4.85
CA THR A 367 -21.24 6.90 -4.09
C THR A 367 -20.40 5.67 -4.33
N TYR A 368 -20.00 5.01 -3.24
CA TYR A 368 -19.20 3.79 -3.29
C TYR A 368 -19.94 2.62 -2.66
N PRO A 369 -19.74 1.38 -3.14
CA PRO A 369 -20.12 0.20 -2.37
C PRO A 369 -19.50 0.25 -0.97
N SER A 370 -20.24 -0.20 0.04
CA SER A 370 -19.76 -0.27 1.43
C SER A 370 -18.63 -1.29 1.61
N ILE A 371 -18.59 -2.30 0.76
CA ILE A 371 -17.52 -3.29 0.73
C ILE A 371 -16.59 -3.08 -0.47
N SER A 372 -15.29 -3.28 -0.24
CA SER A 372 -14.29 -3.45 -1.30
C SER A 372 -13.92 -4.92 -1.39
N VAL A 373 -13.89 -5.47 -2.60
CA VAL A 373 -13.62 -6.90 -2.84
C VAL A 373 -12.45 -7.06 -3.79
N LYS A 374 -11.52 -7.95 -3.44
CA LYS A 374 -10.42 -8.39 -4.32
C LYS A 374 -10.40 -9.90 -4.36
N GLN A 375 -10.41 -10.45 -5.57
CA GLN A 375 -10.33 -11.88 -5.79
C GLN A 375 -9.09 -12.20 -6.61
N VAL A 376 -8.32 -13.18 -6.16
CA VAL A 376 -7.06 -13.58 -6.80
C VAL A 376 -6.93 -15.10 -6.77
N VAL A 377 -6.49 -15.69 -7.88
CA VAL A 377 -6.09 -17.12 -7.93
C VAL A 377 -4.57 -17.18 -7.92
N TRP A 378 -4.02 -17.90 -6.96
CA TRP A 378 -2.60 -18.10 -6.77
C TRP A 378 -2.30 -19.44 -6.15
N ASN A 379 -1.35 -20.18 -6.72
CA ASN A 379 -0.80 -21.41 -6.15
C ASN A 379 -1.86 -22.45 -5.76
N ASN A 380 -2.80 -22.72 -6.67
CA ASN A 380 -3.94 -23.63 -6.51
C ASN A 380 -4.89 -23.26 -5.35
N ALA A 381 -5.01 -21.98 -5.04
CA ALA A 381 -5.97 -21.47 -4.09
C ALA A 381 -6.58 -20.15 -4.59
N ARG A 382 -7.76 -19.82 -4.10
CA ARG A 382 -8.38 -18.50 -4.27
C ARG A 382 -8.26 -17.70 -2.98
N TYR A 383 -8.03 -16.42 -3.15
CA TYR A 383 -7.97 -15.45 -2.06
C TYR A 383 -9.07 -14.42 -2.30
N ILE A 384 -9.95 -14.26 -1.32
CA ILE A 384 -11.10 -13.36 -1.37
C ILE A 384 -10.94 -12.38 -0.23
N LEU A 385 -10.44 -11.19 -0.53
CA LEU A 385 -10.30 -10.09 0.43
C LEU A 385 -11.56 -9.24 0.37
N ILE A 386 -12.24 -9.08 1.51
CA ILE A 386 -13.46 -8.27 1.66
C ILE A 386 -13.21 -7.26 2.77
N VAL A 387 -13.47 -5.99 2.51
CA VAL A 387 -13.25 -4.89 3.46
C VAL A 387 -14.50 -4.06 3.60
N ASN A 388 -15.05 -4.00 4.80
CA ASN A 388 -16.19 -3.12 5.11
C ASN A 388 -15.68 -1.71 5.41
N SER A 389 -16.04 -0.73 4.60
CA SER A 389 -15.72 0.70 4.82
C SER A 389 -16.84 1.48 5.52
N ALA A 390 -17.96 0.81 5.89
CA ALA A 390 -19.04 1.44 6.65
C ALA A 390 -18.72 1.53 8.14
N ASN A 391 -19.33 2.49 8.81
CA ASN A 391 -19.30 2.63 10.28
C ASN A 391 -20.32 1.74 10.99
N THR A 392 -21.00 0.88 10.25
CA THR A 392 -21.98 -0.08 10.72
C THR A 392 -21.59 -1.48 10.28
N PRO A 393 -22.06 -2.52 10.96
CA PRO A 393 -21.89 -3.89 10.50
C PRO A 393 -22.53 -4.10 9.13
N VAL A 394 -21.96 -5.00 8.35
CA VAL A 394 -22.47 -5.42 7.03
C VAL A 394 -22.39 -6.94 6.98
N LYS A 395 -23.42 -7.58 6.46
CA LYS A 395 -23.43 -9.00 6.15
C LYS A 395 -23.29 -9.17 4.64
N ALA A 396 -22.33 -9.94 4.21
CA ALA A 396 -22.09 -10.22 2.80
C ALA A 396 -22.25 -11.71 2.50
N MET A 397 -22.74 -12.01 1.29
CA MET A 397 -22.79 -13.34 0.72
C MET A 397 -21.66 -13.49 -0.30
N VAL A 398 -20.97 -14.61 -0.25
CA VAL A 398 -20.00 -15.04 -1.27
C VAL A 398 -20.60 -16.21 -2.03
N ASP A 399 -20.85 -16.04 -3.32
CA ASP A 399 -21.50 -17.00 -4.19
C ASP A 399 -20.59 -17.45 -5.35
N ASN A 400 -21.05 -18.49 -6.05
CA ASN A 400 -20.37 -19.09 -7.21
C ASN A 400 -19.05 -19.81 -6.87
N LEU A 401 -18.88 -20.27 -5.64
CA LEU A 401 -17.80 -21.21 -5.31
C LEU A 401 -18.04 -22.56 -5.99
N VAL A 402 -16.96 -23.33 -6.12
CA VAL A 402 -17.09 -24.73 -6.55
C VAL A 402 -17.78 -25.55 -5.48
N TYR A 403 -18.75 -26.38 -5.91
CA TYR A 403 -19.43 -27.33 -5.03
C TYR A 403 -18.51 -28.49 -4.62
N GLY A 404 -18.57 -28.87 -3.38
CA GLY A 404 -17.89 -30.07 -2.89
C GLY A 404 -17.45 -29.99 -1.43
N SER A 405 -17.53 -31.11 -0.75
CA SER A 405 -17.15 -31.25 0.67
C SER A 405 -15.64 -31.12 0.94
N THR A 406 -14.83 -31.26 -0.12
CA THR A 406 -13.35 -31.11 -0.04
C THR A 406 -12.90 -29.65 -0.09
N ILE A 407 -13.81 -28.73 -0.38
CA ILE A 407 -13.50 -27.30 -0.42
C ILE A 407 -13.43 -26.75 1.00
N LYS A 408 -12.27 -26.22 1.35
CA LYS A 408 -12.02 -25.59 2.66
C LYS A 408 -11.86 -24.09 2.49
N VAL A 409 -12.37 -23.39 3.47
CA VAL A 409 -12.29 -21.94 3.59
C VAL A 409 -11.60 -21.58 4.89
N LYS A 410 -10.60 -20.70 4.84
CA LYS A 410 -9.86 -20.24 6.03
C LYS A 410 -9.69 -18.72 5.96
N ASP A 411 -10.04 -18.01 7.03
CA ASP A 411 -9.71 -16.59 7.17
C ASP A 411 -8.21 -16.44 7.50
N LEU A 412 -7.46 -15.75 6.65
CA LEU A 412 -6.03 -15.50 6.83
C LEU A 412 -5.74 -14.31 7.76
N LEU A 413 -6.72 -13.44 7.98
CA LEU A 413 -6.57 -12.27 8.84
C LEU A 413 -6.91 -12.58 10.31
N ASP A 414 -7.54 -13.72 10.56
CA ASP A 414 -7.79 -14.23 11.90
C ASP A 414 -7.07 -15.56 12.11
N ALA A 415 -5.90 -15.50 12.77
CA ALA A 415 -5.10 -16.70 13.03
C ALA A 415 -5.81 -17.76 13.89
N LYS A 416 -6.86 -17.36 14.62
CA LYS A 416 -7.68 -18.24 15.49
C LYS A 416 -8.93 -18.76 14.80
N ALA A 417 -9.23 -18.29 13.57
CA ALA A 417 -10.40 -18.77 12.85
C ALA A 417 -10.23 -20.22 12.46
N ASP A 418 -11.23 -21.02 12.78
CA ASP A 418 -11.33 -22.40 12.32
C ASP A 418 -11.57 -22.47 10.81
N LYS A 419 -11.10 -23.53 10.20
CA LYS A 419 -11.46 -23.85 8.82
C LYS A 419 -12.91 -24.33 8.79
N PHE A 420 -13.64 -23.93 7.75
CA PHE A 420 -14.99 -24.42 7.50
C PHE A 420 -15.13 -24.92 6.07
N THR A 421 -16.24 -25.57 5.77
CA THR A 421 -16.60 -26.04 4.43
C THR A 421 -17.74 -25.19 3.88
N ALA A 422 -17.76 -24.98 2.56
CA ALA A 422 -18.86 -24.34 1.83
C ALA A 422 -19.40 -25.33 0.77
N PRO A 423 -20.08 -26.43 1.19
CA PRO A 423 -20.47 -27.52 0.29
C PRO A 423 -21.50 -27.08 -0.76
N GLU A 424 -22.28 -26.06 -0.47
CA GLU A 424 -23.31 -25.51 -1.37
C GLU A 424 -22.77 -24.44 -2.33
N GLY A 425 -21.46 -24.22 -2.33
CA GLY A 425 -20.83 -23.21 -3.20
C GLY A 425 -21.05 -21.77 -2.78
N ASN A 426 -21.49 -21.53 -1.54
CA ASN A 426 -21.65 -20.20 -0.98
C ASN A 426 -21.40 -20.17 0.53
N PHE A 427 -21.23 -18.98 1.07
CA PHE A 427 -21.22 -18.74 2.52
C PHE A 427 -21.46 -17.27 2.84
N GLU A 428 -22.01 -17.02 4.01
CA GLU A 428 -22.20 -15.68 4.56
C GLU A 428 -21.05 -15.28 5.47
N VAL A 429 -20.75 -13.97 5.48
CA VAL A 429 -19.77 -13.37 6.38
C VAL A 429 -20.31 -12.09 7.02
N GLU A 430 -20.20 -12.00 8.32
CA GLU A 430 -20.49 -10.78 9.08
C GLU A 430 -19.21 -9.96 9.23
N LEU A 431 -19.27 -8.71 8.82
CA LEU A 431 -18.18 -7.74 8.88
C LEU A 431 -18.53 -6.62 9.85
N ALA A 432 -17.83 -6.54 10.97
CA ALA A 432 -17.96 -5.40 11.87
C ALA A 432 -17.55 -4.09 11.16
N PRO A 433 -17.88 -2.92 11.72
CA PRO A 433 -17.44 -1.64 11.17
C PRO A 433 -15.92 -1.61 10.94
N LEU A 434 -15.51 -1.21 9.74
CA LEU A 434 -14.11 -1.10 9.31
C LEU A 434 -13.32 -2.42 9.38
N GLN A 435 -13.98 -3.56 9.36
CA GLN A 435 -13.34 -4.87 9.39
C GLN A 435 -12.93 -5.30 7.98
N ALA A 436 -11.76 -5.93 7.90
CA ALA A 436 -11.33 -6.72 6.76
C ALA A 436 -11.30 -8.21 7.12
N VAL A 437 -11.59 -9.07 6.14
CA VAL A 437 -11.39 -10.52 6.17
C VAL A 437 -10.74 -10.95 4.87
N CYS A 438 -9.96 -12.02 4.91
CA CYS A 438 -9.36 -12.58 3.70
C CYS A 438 -9.50 -14.10 3.72
N PHE A 439 -10.39 -14.64 2.91
CA PHE A 439 -10.61 -16.07 2.82
C PHE A 439 -9.67 -16.70 1.79
N LYS A 440 -8.94 -17.71 2.24
CA LYS A 440 -8.26 -18.66 1.37
C LYS A 440 -9.18 -19.83 1.15
N VAL A 441 -9.58 -20.05 -0.11
CA VAL A 441 -10.38 -21.17 -0.56
C VAL A 441 -9.47 -22.15 -1.28
N TYR A 442 -9.46 -23.41 -0.88
CA TYR A 442 -8.58 -24.42 -1.45
C TYR A 442 -9.18 -25.83 -1.32
N CYS A 443 -8.67 -26.76 -2.12
CA CYS A 443 -9.04 -28.16 -2.05
C CYS A 443 -8.11 -28.87 -1.05
N GLU A 444 -8.68 -29.51 -0.04
CA GLU A 444 -7.90 -30.36 0.87
C GLU A 444 -7.62 -31.69 0.14
N LYS A 445 -6.33 -32.04 0.05
CA LYS A 445 -5.87 -33.27 -0.63
C LYS A 445 -6.14 -34.50 0.24
#